data_804451af26bc3a7cc8b49467da15f4b2
#
_entry.id   804451af26bc3a7cc8b49467da15f4b2
#
_cell.length_a   1.000
_cell.length_b   1.000
_cell.length_c   1.000
_cell.angle_alpha   90.00
_cell.angle_beta   90.00
_cell.angle_gamma   90.00
#
_symmetry.space_group_name_H-M   'P 1'
#
loop_
_entity.id
_entity.type
_entity.pdbx_description
1 polymer ?
#
loop_
_entity_poly.entity_id
_entity_poly.type
_entity_poly.pdbx_seq_one_letter_code
_entity_poly.pdbx_strand_id
1 'polypeptide(L)'
;MDKKTQGSKTRGKPVLIDLALQGGGAHGAYTWGVLDRLLEEPRVKIEGISGTSAGSMNAAVMASGFTRDGPEGARRALQAFWYRVSESARFSPLQRGWLDIISGKWSMDYSPSFLTFQLASHVFSPYDLNPIALNPLRDILSESIDFSLVNESPIKLFITATNVRTGRGKVFKNKEINADVLLASACLPLMFQAIEIDGEAYWDGGYTGNPTITPLVQECESSDTVLVQINPVERPGTPKTARDILNRLNEVAFNATLMKELRMIALLRKTINADSGERDRWAKMRIHRITSAKMVKLGYSSKLNAEWAFLRMLFKEGRKTADSFLASHGKALNKYSTFDLDSFL
;
A
#
# COMPACT_ATOMS: atom_id res chain seq x y z
N MET A 1 32.16 42.15 22.78
CA MET A 1 32.02 41.28 21.59
C MET A 1 31.64 39.90 22.08
N ASP A 2 30.33 39.66 22.30
CA ASP A 2 29.80 38.40 22.79
C ASP A 2 29.43 37.48 21.62
N LYS A 3 30.18 36.39 21.46
CA LYS A 3 29.82 35.30 20.56
C LYS A 3 28.72 34.47 21.24
N LYS A 4 27.47 34.67 20.82
CA LYS A 4 26.37 33.75 21.13
C LYS A 4 26.67 32.40 20.49
N THR A 5 27.08 31.44 21.31
CA THR A 5 27.13 30.04 20.99
C THR A 5 25.72 29.57 20.74
N GLN A 6 25.35 29.30 19.49
CA GLN A 6 24.13 28.58 19.13
C GLN A 6 24.22 27.18 19.70
N GLY A 7 23.41 26.89 20.71
CA GLY A 7 23.29 25.58 21.31
C GLY A 7 22.81 24.56 20.28
N SER A 8 23.65 23.57 19.98
CA SER A 8 23.29 22.34 19.30
C SER A 8 22.21 21.66 20.13
N LYS A 9 20.95 21.76 19.72
CA LYS A 9 19.88 20.91 20.25
C LYS A 9 20.29 19.47 19.95
N THR A 10 20.63 18.70 20.98
CA THR A 10 20.86 17.26 20.91
C THR A 10 19.61 16.63 20.27
N ARG A 11 19.70 16.26 18.99
CA ARG A 11 18.67 15.50 18.29
C ARG A 11 18.65 14.11 18.98
N GLY A 12 17.54 13.81 19.67
CA GLY A 12 17.31 12.47 20.23
C GLY A 12 17.42 11.40 19.12
N LYS A 13 17.69 10.15 19.51
CA LYS A 13 17.73 9.03 18.54
C LYS A 13 16.39 8.99 17.77
N PRO A 14 16.40 8.74 16.45
CA PRO A 14 15.16 8.60 15.68
C PRO A 14 14.35 7.41 16.21
N VAL A 15 13.03 7.56 16.17
CA VAL A 15 12.08 6.50 16.53
C VAL A 15 11.98 5.52 15.38
N LEU A 16 12.14 4.22 15.67
CA LEU A 16 11.88 3.16 14.72
C LEU A 16 10.36 3.00 14.53
N ILE A 17 9.95 2.90 13.28
CA ILE A 17 8.57 2.57 12.92
C ILE A 17 8.54 1.51 11.84
N ASP A 18 7.47 0.74 11.81
CA ASP A 18 7.10 -0.12 10.70
C ASP A 18 5.96 0.49 9.90
N LEU A 19 5.90 0.18 8.62
CA LEU A 19 4.85 0.62 7.73
C LEU A 19 4.01 -0.55 7.25
N ALA A 20 2.70 -0.38 7.26
CA ALA A 20 1.72 -1.32 6.74
C ALA A 20 0.96 -0.65 5.58
N LEU A 21 1.30 -1.01 4.33
CA LEU A 21 0.87 -0.30 3.12
C LEU A 21 -0.22 -1.06 2.38
N GLN A 22 -1.44 -0.50 2.35
CA GLN A 22 -2.54 -1.10 1.60
C GLN A 22 -2.32 -1.07 0.08
N GLY A 23 -2.83 -2.11 -0.59
CA GLY A 23 -3.03 -2.16 -2.03
C GLY A 23 -4.26 -1.38 -2.48
N GLY A 24 -4.28 -0.99 -3.75
CA GLY A 24 -5.41 -0.27 -4.34
C GLY A 24 -5.10 0.40 -5.67
N GLY A 25 -4.24 -0.17 -6.51
CA GLY A 25 -3.91 0.32 -7.85
C GLY A 25 -3.38 1.76 -7.83
N ALA A 26 -3.90 2.62 -8.70
CA ALA A 26 -3.49 4.03 -8.80
C ALA A 26 -3.64 4.83 -7.50
N HIS A 27 -4.52 4.40 -6.58
CA HIS A 27 -4.62 5.02 -5.26
C HIS A 27 -3.33 4.87 -4.43
N GLY A 28 -2.42 3.95 -4.80
CA GLY A 28 -1.08 3.86 -4.24
C GLY A 28 -0.23 5.12 -4.39
N ALA A 29 -0.60 6.05 -5.29
CA ALA A 29 0.03 7.35 -5.38
C ALA A 29 -0.22 8.24 -4.13
N TYR A 30 -1.30 7.98 -3.39
CA TYR A 30 -1.49 8.56 -2.06
C TYR A 30 -0.42 8.04 -1.08
N THR A 31 -0.15 6.73 -1.11
CA THR A 31 0.92 6.11 -0.31
C THR A 31 2.29 6.69 -0.69
N TRP A 32 2.57 6.89 -1.99
CA TRP A 32 3.78 7.61 -2.42
C TRP A 32 3.91 8.97 -1.72
N GLY A 33 2.83 9.77 -1.67
CA GLY A 33 2.85 11.07 -0.98
C GLY A 33 3.13 10.95 0.52
N VAL A 34 2.57 9.95 1.19
CA VAL A 34 2.84 9.66 2.60
C VAL A 34 4.31 9.28 2.82
N LEU A 35 4.84 8.35 2.02
CA LEU A 35 6.24 7.91 2.12
C LEU A 35 7.21 9.05 1.85
N ASP A 36 6.94 9.86 0.81
CA ASP A 36 7.78 11.01 0.45
C ASP A 36 7.92 11.99 1.64
N ARG A 37 6.82 12.24 2.37
CA ARG A 37 6.86 13.11 3.54
C ARG A 37 7.51 12.48 4.77
N LEU A 38 7.28 11.18 5.00
CA LEU A 38 7.92 10.45 6.11
C LEU A 38 9.44 10.36 5.93
N LEU A 39 9.93 10.21 4.70
CA LEU A 39 11.35 10.20 4.36
C LEU A 39 12.06 11.55 4.62
N GLU A 40 11.33 12.66 4.64
CA GLU A 40 11.84 13.98 5.04
C GLU A 40 11.93 14.18 6.56
N GLU A 41 11.33 13.26 7.36
CA GLU A 41 11.23 13.43 8.81
C GLU A 41 12.43 12.79 9.54
N PRO A 42 13.41 13.57 10.02
CA PRO A 42 14.64 13.02 10.61
C PRO A 42 14.42 12.34 11.96
N ARG A 43 13.26 12.51 12.58
CA ARG A 43 12.90 11.89 13.85
C ARG A 43 12.40 10.46 13.69
N VAL A 44 12.16 10.02 12.46
CA VAL A 44 11.58 8.71 12.14
C VAL A 44 12.58 7.91 11.32
N LYS A 45 12.73 6.64 11.66
CA LYS A 45 13.48 5.65 10.88
C LYS A 45 12.59 4.45 10.59
N ILE A 46 12.42 4.13 9.33
CA ILE A 46 11.61 2.99 8.88
C ILE A 46 12.47 1.73 8.99
N GLU A 47 11.99 0.73 9.73
CA GLU A 47 12.65 -0.57 9.89
C GLU A 47 12.08 -1.61 8.95
N GLY A 48 10.75 -1.78 8.95
CA GLY A 48 10.06 -2.78 8.16
C GLY A 48 8.88 -2.20 7.37
N ILE A 49 8.58 -2.80 6.24
CA ILE A 49 7.43 -2.45 5.43
C ILE A 49 6.72 -3.73 5.00
N SER A 50 5.46 -3.88 5.41
CA SER A 50 4.55 -4.85 4.84
C SER A 50 3.68 -4.17 3.78
N GLY A 51 3.62 -4.75 2.59
CA GLY A 51 2.87 -4.18 1.48
C GLY A 51 2.14 -5.22 0.64
N THR A 52 1.03 -4.79 0.05
CA THR A 52 0.23 -5.60 -0.86
C THR A 52 -0.09 -4.80 -2.12
N SER A 53 -0.01 -5.42 -3.30
CA SER A 53 -0.37 -4.79 -4.58
C SER A 53 0.40 -3.47 -4.79
N ALA A 54 -0.27 -2.33 -4.99
CA ALA A 54 0.40 -1.02 -5.10
C ALA A 54 1.23 -0.66 -3.84
N GLY A 55 0.85 -1.17 -2.67
CA GLY A 55 1.65 -1.04 -1.44
C GLY A 55 2.98 -1.77 -1.54
N SER A 56 3.00 -2.97 -2.15
CA SER A 56 4.23 -3.75 -2.39
C SER A 56 5.17 -3.06 -3.36
N MET A 57 4.62 -2.46 -4.43
CA MET A 57 5.40 -1.71 -5.41
C MET A 57 6.05 -0.47 -4.79
N ASN A 58 5.27 0.31 -4.02
CA ASN A 58 5.82 1.44 -3.26
C ASN A 58 6.95 1.01 -2.32
N ALA A 59 6.77 -0.12 -1.61
CA ALA A 59 7.78 -0.66 -0.70
C ALA A 59 9.09 -1.04 -1.42
N ALA A 60 8.99 -1.80 -2.51
CA ALA A 60 10.16 -2.26 -3.27
C ALA A 60 10.90 -1.11 -3.97
N VAL A 61 10.17 -0.18 -4.62
CA VAL A 61 10.74 1.03 -5.24
C VAL A 61 11.45 1.89 -4.21
N MET A 62 10.81 2.11 -3.06
CA MET A 62 11.37 2.88 -1.96
C MET A 62 12.65 2.22 -1.42
N ALA A 63 12.62 0.90 -1.17
CA ALA A 63 13.77 0.17 -0.63
C ALA A 63 14.97 0.18 -1.60
N SER A 64 14.75 -0.06 -2.90
CA SER A 64 15.78 0.04 -3.94
C SER A 64 16.41 1.44 -3.97
N GLY A 65 15.59 2.49 -4.01
CA GLY A 65 16.06 3.88 -4.03
C GLY A 65 16.77 4.28 -2.72
N PHE A 66 16.27 3.79 -1.58
CA PHE A 66 16.88 4.06 -0.27
C PHE A 66 18.25 3.39 -0.12
N THR A 67 18.40 2.17 -0.56
CA THR A 67 19.68 1.45 -0.54
C THR A 67 20.72 2.15 -1.43
N ARG A 68 20.29 2.72 -2.55
CA ARG A 68 21.18 3.44 -3.48
C ARG A 68 21.64 4.78 -2.92
N ASP A 69 20.75 5.66 -2.49
CA ASP A 69 21.03 7.07 -2.16
C ASP A 69 20.26 7.57 -0.92
N GLY A 70 19.92 6.68 0.00
CA GLY A 70 19.20 7.05 1.22
C GLY A 70 17.79 7.62 0.97
N PRO A 71 17.29 8.46 1.88
CA PRO A 71 15.93 9.01 1.79
C PRO A 71 15.64 9.76 0.49
N GLU A 72 16.59 10.55 -0.02
CA GLU A 72 16.43 11.29 -1.27
C GLU A 72 16.41 10.37 -2.50
N GLY A 73 17.20 9.30 -2.49
CA GLY A 73 17.16 8.24 -3.51
C GLY A 73 15.79 7.57 -3.56
N ALA A 74 15.23 7.23 -2.39
CA ALA A 74 13.89 6.66 -2.28
C ALA A 74 12.80 7.58 -2.84
N ARG A 75 12.86 8.88 -2.51
CA ARG A 75 11.91 9.88 -2.99
C ARG A 75 11.96 10.03 -4.51
N ARG A 76 13.17 10.13 -5.09
CA ARG A 76 13.35 10.20 -6.55
C ARG A 76 12.86 8.93 -7.26
N ALA A 77 13.16 7.76 -6.71
CA ALA A 77 12.72 6.48 -7.26
C ALA A 77 11.19 6.36 -7.29
N LEU A 78 10.50 6.70 -6.20
CA LEU A 78 9.04 6.70 -6.13
C LEU A 78 8.41 7.66 -7.14
N GLN A 79 8.95 8.87 -7.30
CA GLN A 79 8.47 9.83 -8.30
C GLN A 79 8.65 9.32 -9.72
N ALA A 80 9.81 8.75 -10.03
CA ALA A 80 10.11 8.20 -11.35
C ALA A 80 9.20 7.02 -11.68
N PHE A 81 8.97 6.11 -10.71
CA PHE A 81 8.07 4.97 -10.87
C PHE A 81 6.64 5.42 -11.21
N TRP A 82 6.05 6.31 -10.41
CA TRP A 82 4.68 6.77 -10.65
C TRP A 82 4.55 7.59 -11.94
N TYR A 83 5.60 8.28 -12.35
CA TYR A 83 5.65 8.95 -13.65
C TYR A 83 5.64 7.93 -14.80
N ARG A 84 6.46 6.86 -14.74
CA ARG A 84 6.46 5.78 -15.74
C ARG A 84 5.11 5.07 -15.82
N VAL A 85 4.48 4.80 -14.67
CA VAL A 85 3.11 4.23 -14.63
C VAL A 85 2.14 5.13 -15.40
N SER A 86 2.22 6.43 -15.21
CA SER A 86 1.37 7.38 -15.93
C SER A 86 1.66 7.41 -17.43
N GLU A 87 2.93 7.45 -17.83
CA GLU A 87 3.29 7.48 -19.25
C GLU A 87 2.84 6.19 -19.97
N SER A 88 3.04 5.02 -19.35
CA SER A 88 2.56 3.75 -19.90
C SER A 88 1.03 3.73 -20.06
N ALA A 89 0.31 4.30 -19.10
CA ALA A 89 -1.16 4.34 -19.13
C ALA A 89 -1.73 5.27 -20.22
N ARG A 90 -0.96 6.19 -20.78
CA ARG A 90 -1.41 7.06 -21.90
C ARG A 90 -1.86 6.27 -23.13
N PHE A 91 -1.31 5.09 -23.32
CA PHE A 91 -1.66 4.20 -24.44
C PHE A 91 -2.63 3.08 -24.03
N SER A 92 -3.07 3.08 -22.76
CA SER A 92 -4.07 2.11 -22.30
C SER A 92 -5.44 2.40 -22.92
N PRO A 93 -6.20 1.38 -23.32
CA PRO A 93 -7.59 1.55 -23.72
C PRO A 93 -8.49 1.96 -22.55
N LEU A 94 -8.05 1.73 -21.31
CA LEU A 94 -8.79 2.08 -20.10
C LEU A 94 -8.49 3.52 -19.70
N GLN A 95 -9.26 4.46 -20.26
CA GLN A 95 -9.18 5.89 -19.97
C GLN A 95 -10.55 6.44 -19.59
N ARG A 96 -10.56 7.62 -18.95
CA ARG A 96 -11.83 8.31 -18.63
C ARG A 96 -12.59 8.66 -19.90
N GLY A 97 -13.89 8.44 -19.87
CA GLY A 97 -14.80 8.93 -20.89
C GLY A 97 -14.96 10.46 -20.82
N TRP A 98 -15.45 11.07 -21.90
CA TRP A 98 -15.70 12.52 -21.93
C TRP A 98 -16.69 12.99 -20.86
N LEU A 99 -17.67 12.14 -20.49
CA LEU A 99 -18.62 12.42 -19.41
C LEU A 99 -17.95 12.43 -18.04
N ASP A 100 -16.98 11.54 -17.80
CA ASP A 100 -16.20 11.54 -16.56
C ASP A 100 -15.38 12.82 -16.44
N ILE A 101 -14.77 13.26 -17.55
CA ILE A 101 -13.94 14.48 -17.60
C ILE A 101 -14.80 15.73 -17.32
N ILE A 102 -15.94 15.89 -18.01
CA ILE A 102 -16.82 17.05 -17.82
C ILE A 102 -17.41 17.10 -16.42
N SER A 103 -17.74 15.92 -15.84
CA SER A 103 -18.25 15.85 -14.46
C SER A 103 -17.17 16.08 -13.39
N GLY A 104 -15.92 16.28 -13.77
CA GLY A 104 -14.79 16.47 -12.85
C GLY A 104 -14.45 15.23 -12.02
N LYS A 105 -14.96 14.05 -12.40
CA LYS A 105 -14.72 12.80 -11.68
C LYS A 105 -13.44 12.12 -12.16
N TRP A 106 -12.72 11.52 -11.23
CA TRP A 106 -11.54 10.70 -11.52
C TRP A 106 -11.87 9.23 -11.79
N SER A 107 -13.13 8.83 -11.63
CA SER A 107 -13.62 7.50 -11.99
C SER A 107 -13.68 7.34 -13.51
N MET A 108 -13.75 6.08 -13.97
CA MET A 108 -14.02 5.71 -15.37
C MET A 108 -15.43 5.12 -15.53
N ASP A 109 -16.34 5.52 -14.67
CA ASP A 109 -17.67 4.92 -14.54
C ASP A 109 -18.54 5.11 -15.81
N TYR A 110 -18.24 6.13 -16.62
CA TYR A 110 -18.92 6.42 -17.89
C TYR A 110 -18.01 6.18 -19.10
N SER A 111 -16.84 5.55 -18.91
CA SER A 111 -15.96 5.19 -20.00
C SER A 111 -16.50 3.97 -20.74
N PRO A 112 -16.78 4.08 -22.07
CA PRO A 112 -17.27 2.94 -22.86
C PRO A 112 -16.30 1.76 -22.85
N SER A 113 -14.99 2.02 -22.95
CA SER A 113 -13.97 0.99 -22.91
C SER A 113 -13.91 0.25 -21.55
N PHE A 114 -14.06 0.98 -20.45
CA PHE A 114 -14.12 0.38 -19.11
C PHE A 114 -15.37 -0.49 -18.95
N LEU A 115 -16.55 0.00 -19.39
CA LEU A 115 -17.80 -0.76 -19.33
C LEU A 115 -17.74 -2.02 -20.20
N THR A 116 -17.19 -1.92 -21.41
CA THR A 116 -16.99 -3.08 -22.30
C THR A 116 -16.03 -4.09 -21.67
N PHE A 117 -14.91 -3.64 -21.11
CA PHE A 117 -13.97 -4.49 -20.40
C PHE A 117 -14.63 -5.20 -19.21
N GLN A 118 -15.39 -4.47 -18.41
CA GLN A 118 -16.11 -5.02 -17.27
C GLN A 118 -17.11 -6.10 -17.69
N LEU A 119 -17.88 -5.88 -18.76
CA LEU A 119 -18.81 -6.89 -19.30
C LEU A 119 -18.05 -8.12 -19.83
N ALA A 120 -16.98 -7.89 -20.60
CA ALA A 120 -16.16 -8.97 -21.14
C ALA A 120 -15.53 -9.84 -20.04
N SER A 121 -15.03 -9.23 -18.96
CA SER A 121 -14.42 -9.95 -17.84
C SER A 121 -15.37 -10.83 -17.02
N HIS A 122 -16.70 -10.69 -17.22
CA HIS A 122 -17.69 -11.61 -16.64
C HIS A 122 -17.95 -12.84 -17.52
N VAL A 123 -17.56 -12.79 -18.79
CA VAL A 123 -17.84 -13.87 -19.78
C VAL A 123 -16.55 -14.59 -20.17
N PHE A 124 -15.47 -13.85 -20.30
CA PHE A 124 -14.17 -14.35 -20.75
C PHE A 124 -13.13 -14.25 -19.62
N SER A 125 -12.28 -15.26 -19.53
CA SER A 125 -11.15 -15.27 -18.60
C SER A 125 -10.01 -14.38 -19.10
N PRO A 126 -9.05 -13.99 -18.26
CA PRO A 126 -7.81 -13.36 -18.72
C PRO A 126 -6.99 -14.24 -19.67
N TYR A 127 -7.16 -15.55 -19.61
CA TYR A 127 -6.49 -16.49 -20.53
C TYR A 127 -7.06 -16.41 -21.94
N ASP A 128 -8.35 -16.06 -22.08
CA ASP A 128 -9.02 -15.85 -23.36
C ASP A 128 -8.74 -14.46 -23.93
N LEU A 129 -8.75 -13.43 -23.08
CA LEU A 129 -8.61 -12.02 -23.48
C LEU A 129 -7.16 -11.60 -23.72
N ASN A 130 -6.21 -12.25 -23.03
CA ASN A 130 -4.78 -11.93 -23.09
C ASN A 130 -3.94 -13.23 -23.08
N PRO A 131 -4.03 -14.09 -24.13
CA PRO A 131 -3.40 -15.41 -24.15
C PRO A 131 -1.87 -15.37 -24.06
N ILE A 132 -1.24 -14.28 -24.45
CA ILE A 132 0.22 -14.07 -24.39
C ILE A 132 0.67 -13.42 -23.07
N ALA A 133 -0.22 -13.26 -22.11
CA ALA A 133 0.04 -12.74 -20.78
C ALA A 133 0.79 -11.38 -20.76
N LEU A 134 0.48 -10.48 -21.70
CA LEU A 134 1.06 -9.14 -21.73
C LEU A 134 0.71 -8.38 -20.45
N ASN A 135 1.74 -7.89 -19.79
CA ASN A 135 1.59 -7.06 -18.61
C ASN A 135 2.62 -5.91 -18.62
N PRO A 136 2.24 -4.71 -19.08
CA PRO A 136 3.15 -3.57 -19.17
C PRO A 136 3.80 -3.19 -17.82
N LEU A 137 3.19 -3.58 -16.71
CA LEU A 137 3.72 -3.34 -15.38
C LEU A 137 5.03 -4.10 -15.12
N ARG A 138 5.27 -5.23 -15.82
CA ARG A 138 6.51 -5.98 -15.73
C ARG A 138 7.72 -5.14 -16.14
N ASP A 139 7.63 -4.48 -17.28
CA ASP A 139 8.71 -3.65 -17.80
C ASP A 139 8.94 -2.44 -16.89
N ILE A 140 7.85 -1.79 -16.45
CA ILE A 140 7.92 -0.67 -15.50
C ILE A 140 8.65 -1.06 -14.22
N LEU A 141 8.34 -2.24 -13.65
CA LEU A 141 8.99 -2.72 -12.42
C LEU A 141 10.48 -3.03 -12.67
N SER A 142 10.79 -3.73 -13.76
CA SER A 142 12.17 -4.09 -14.10
C SER A 142 13.06 -2.88 -14.37
N GLU A 143 12.50 -1.81 -14.95
CA GLU A 143 13.22 -0.55 -15.20
C GLU A 143 13.31 0.36 -13.96
N SER A 144 12.39 0.22 -13.03
CA SER A 144 12.31 1.13 -11.86
C SER A 144 13.00 0.58 -10.63
N ILE A 145 13.17 -0.73 -10.53
CA ILE A 145 13.65 -1.41 -9.32
C ILE A 145 14.93 -2.20 -9.65
N ASP A 146 15.97 -1.89 -8.92
CA ASP A 146 17.15 -2.73 -8.83
C ASP A 146 16.91 -3.74 -7.71
N PHE A 147 16.58 -4.97 -8.09
CA PHE A 147 16.24 -6.03 -7.13
C PHE A 147 17.45 -6.48 -6.29
N SER A 148 18.68 -6.28 -6.76
CA SER A 148 19.87 -6.53 -5.94
C SER A 148 19.91 -5.58 -4.75
N LEU A 149 19.61 -4.31 -4.96
CA LEU A 149 19.51 -3.31 -3.89
C LEU A 149 18.32 -3.55 -2.94
N VAL A 150 17.23 -4.14 -3.43
CA VAL A 150 16.11 -4.57 -2.58
C VAL A 150 16.57 -5.69 -1.64
N ASN A 151 17.32 -6.67 -2.16
CA ASN A 151 17.83 -7.80 -1.39
C ASN A 151 18.80 -7.38 -0.29
N GLU A 152 19.59 -6.34 -0.54
CA GLU A 152 20.60 -5.78 0.38
C GLU A 152 20.03 -4.64 1.26
N SER A 153 18.77 -4.29 1.07
CA SER A 153 18.16 -3.16 1.77
C SER A 153 18.18 -3.32 3.29
N PRO A 154 18.54 -2.27 4.03
CA PRO A 154 18.40 -2.26 5.49
C PRO A 154 16.94 -2.23 5.94
N ILE A 155 15.99 -1.97 5.03
CA ILE A 155 14.56 -1.99 5.30
C ILE A 155 14.04 -3.41 5.02
N LYS A 156 13.44 -4.04 6.02
CA LYS A 156 12.82 -5.35 5.91
C LYS A 156 11.52 -5.25 5.11
N LEU A 157 11.38 -6.02 4.05
CA LEU A 157 10.17 -6.04 3.23
C LEU A 157 9.41 -7.34 3.40
N PHE A 158 8.07 -7.22 3.44
CA PHE A 158 7.12 -8.33 3.55
C PHE A 158 6.02 -8.13 2.50
N ILE A 159 6.09 -8.88 1.42
CA ILE A 159 5.17 -8.76 0.29
C ILE A 159 4.21 -9.94 0.29
N THR A 160 2.92 -9.65 0.36
CA THR A 160 1.88 -10.69 0.40
C THR A 160 1.34 -10.99 -1.00
N ALA A 161 1.25 -12.27 -1.36
CA ALA A 161 0.48 -12.77 -2.48
C ALA A 161 -0.39 -13.95 -2.04
N THR A 162 -1.48 -14.22 -2.76
CA THR A 162 -2.42 -15.31 -2.44
C THR A 162 -2.12 -16.52 -3.30
N ASN A 163 -1.77 -17.65 -2.69
CA ASN A 163 -1.60 -18.90 -3.40
C ASN A 163 -2.96 -19.41 -3.90
N VAL A 164 -3.10 -19.60 -5.21
CA VAL A 164 -4.38 -19.92 -5.85
C VAL A 164 -4.91 -21.29 -5.41
N ARG A 165 -4.03 -22.28 -5.33
CA ARG A 165 -4.41 -23.67 -5.01
C ARG A 165 -4.88 -23.85 -3.57
N THR A 166 -4.23 -23.15 -2.62
CA THR A 166 -4.48 -23.34 -1.19
C THR A 166 -5.36 -22.25 -0.58
N GLY A 167 -5.54 -21.11 -1.27
CA GLY A 167 -6.22 -19.92 -0.73
C GLY A 167 -5.47 -19.24 0.42
N ARG A 168 -4.22 -19.62 0.67
CA ARG A 168 -3.40 -19.05 1.77
C ARG A 168 -2.52 -17.92 1.28
N GLY A 169 -2.29 -16.94 2.15
CA GLY A 169 -1.29 -15.91 1.92
C GLY A 169 0.13 -16.47 2.04
N LYS A 170 0.99 -16.13 1.09
CA LYS A 170 2.45 -16.28 1.19
C LYS A 170 3.06 -14.91 1.34
N VAL A 171 3.94 -14.74 2.32
CA VAL A 171 4.73 -13.54 2.52
C VAL A 171 6.13 -13.77 1.98
N PHE A 172 6.52 -12.97 1.01
CA PHE A 172 7.87 -12.97 0.43
C PHE A 172 8.71 -11.89 1.11
N LYS A 173 9.97 -12.21 1.42
CA LYS A 173 10.92 -11.32 2.09
C LYS A 173 11.98 -10.82 1.11
N ASN A 174 12.78 -9.82 1.50
CA ASN A 174 13.76 -9.13 0.65
C ASN A 174 14.44 -10.02 -0.41
N LYS A 175 15.03 -11.15 0.00
CA LYS A 175 15.80 -12.04 -0.89
C LYS A 175 14.94 -12.81 -1.91
N GLU A 176 13.64 -12.91 -1.65
CA GLU A 176 12.69 -13.59 -2.52
C GLU A 176 12.03 -12.61 -3.51
N ILE A 177 12.17 -11.28 -3.27
CA ILE A 177 11.44 -10.26 -4.01
C ILE A 177 12.10 -10.03 -5.38
N ASN A 178 11.29 -10.23 -6.42
CA ASN A 178 11.60 -9.95 -7.82
C ASN A 178 10.34 -9.38 -8.52
N ALA A 179 10.42 -9.15 -9.82
CA ALA A 179 9.29 -8.62 -10.58
C ALA A 179 8.06 -9.53 -10.51
N ASP A 180 8.24 -10.86 -10.53
CA ASP A 180 7.13 -11.82 -10.47
C ASP A 180 6.41 -11.77 -9.12
N VAL A 181 7.11 -11.63 -8.02
CA VAL A 181 6.52 -11.47 -6.67
C VAL A 181 5.67 -10.20 -6.59
N LEU A 182 6.14 -9.08 -7.14
CA LEU A 182 5.38 -7.83 -7.16
C LEU A 182 4.15 -7.93 -8.07
N LEU A 183 4.29 -8.57 -9.23
CA LEU A 183 3.17 -8.82 -10.15
C LEU A 183 2.15 -9.78 -9.53
N ALA A 184 2.60 -10.83 -8.85
CA ALA A 184 1.74 -11.78 -8.12
C ALA A 184 0.92 -11.04 -7.04
N SER A 185 1.60 -10.18 -6.24
CA SER A 185 0.96 -9.36 -5.22
C SER A 185 -0.12 -8.41 -5.76
N ALA A 186 -0.09 -8.08 -7.07
CA ALA A 186 -1.04 -7.18 -7.73
C ALA A 186 -1.88 -7.87 -8.83
N CYS A 187 -1.84 -9.20 -8.90
CA CYS A 187 -2.52 -9.97 -9.92
C CYS A 187 -4.02 -10.14 -9.60
N LEU A 188 -4.85 -9.22 -10.09
CA LEU A 188 -6.30 -9.32 -9.97
C LEU A 188 -6.83 -10.45 -10.89
N PRO A 189 -7.55 -11.47 -10.38
CA PRO A 189 -7.91 -12.68 -11.11
C PRO A 189 -8.76 -12.48 -12.37
N LEU A 190 -9.56 -11.39 -12.41
CA LEU A 190 -10.41 -11.06 -13.57
C LEU A 190 -9.71 -10.17 -14.60
N MET A 191 -8.47 -9.73 -14.33
CA MET A 191 -7.72 -8.84 -15.21
C MET A 191 -6.47 -9.49 -15.78
N PHE A 192 -5.82 -10.36 -15.01
CA PHE A 192 -4.53 -10.94 -15.35
C PHE A 192 -4.51 -12.45 -15.11
N GLN A 193 -3.76 -13.16 -15.94
CA GLN A 193 -3.42 -14.56 -15.69
C GLN A 193 -2.65 -14.67 -14.37
N ALA A 194 -2.82 -15.76 -13.64
CA ALA A 194 -2.07 -16.01 -12.41
C ALA A 194 -0.55 -15.99 -12.68
N ILE A 195 0.21 -15.46 -11.73
CA ILE A 195 1.67 -15.44 -11.82
C ILE A 195 2.22 -16.71 -11.18
N GLU A 196 3.02 -17.46 -11.92
CA GLU A 196 3.68 -18.67 -11.42
C GLU A 196 5.03 -18.32 -10.77
N ILE A 197 5.24 -18.81 -9.56
CA ILE A 197 6.50 -18.70 -8.81
C ILE A 197 6.78 -20.08 -8.20
N ASP A 198 7.90 -20.67 -8.53
CA ASP A 198 8.34 -21.98 -8.03
C ASP A 198 7.28 -23.09 -8.22
N GLY A 199 6.57 -23.09 -9.35
CA GLY A 199 5.54 -24.09 -9.70
C GLY A 199 4.19 -23.90 -8.99
N GLU A 200 3.99 -22.82 -8.26
CA GLU A 200 2.73 -22.43 -7.62
C GLU A 200 2.17 -21.15 -8.24
N ALA A 201 0.87 -21.10 -8.48
CA ALA A 201 0.19 -19.95 -9.04
C ALA A 201 -0.27 -18.99 -7.93
N TYR A 202 -0.13 -17.67 -8.19
CA TYR A 202 -0.48 -16.62 -7.23
C TYR A 202 -1.38 -15.55 -7.83
N TRP A 203 -2.29 -15.05 -6.99
CA TRP A 203 -3.14 -13.87 -7.21
C TRP A 203 -2.81 -12.75 -6.22
N ASP A 204 -3.48 -11.61 -6.39
CA ASP A 204 -3.33 -10.41 -5.55
C ASP A 204 -3.39 -10.77 -4.06
N GLY A 205 -2.42 -10.26 -3.32
CA GLY A 205 -2.32 -10.48 -1.88
C GLY A 205 -3.49 -9.92 -1.08
N GLY A 206 -4.26 -8.98 -1.66
CA GLY A 206 -5.41 -8.35 -1.00
C GLY A 206 -6.50 -9.32 -0.56
N TYR A 207 -6.55 -10.50 -1.15
CA TYR A 207 -7.49 -11.57 -0.74
C TYR A 207 -7.11 -12.24 0.58
N THR A 208 -5.83 -12.19 0.97
CA THR A 208 -5.34 -12.87 2.19
C THR A 208 -4.68 -11.94 3.20
N GLY A 209 -4.21 -10.75 2.77
CA GLY A 209 -3.62 -9.74 3.65
C GLY A 209 -3.43 -8.40 2.94
N ASN A 210 -4.10 -7.34 3.39
CA ASN A 210 -4.04 -6.02 2.74
C ASN A 210 -3.84 -4.86 3.73
N PRO A 211 -2.61 -4.66 4.23
CA PRO A 211 -1.46 -5.57 4.23
C PRO A 211 -1.51 -6.60 5.36
N THR A 212 -0.61 -7.58 5.34
CA THR A 212 -0.38 -8.49 6.47
C THR A 212 0.49 -7.81 7.53
N ILE A 213 0.02 -7.69 8.77
CA ILE A 213 0.76 -7.03 9.87
C ILE A 213 1.64 -8.02 10.63
N THR A 214 1.23 -9.27 10.71
CA THR A 214 1.91 -10.34 11.44
C THR A 214 3.44 -10.36 11.28
N PRO A 215 4.03 -10.33 10.06
CA PRO A 215 5.47 -10.39 9.92
C PRO A 215 6.22 -9.19 10.49
N LEU A 216 5.60 -8.00 10.53
CA LEU A 216 6.19 -6.83 11.18
C LEU A 216 6.38 -7.09 12.68
N VAL A 217 5.36 -7.66 13.33
CA VAL A 217 5.43 -7.99 14.76
C VAL A 217 6.50 -9.04 15.04
N GLN A 218 6.61 -10.04 14.17
CA GLN A 218 7.49 -11.18 14.39
C GLN A 218 8.97 -10.87 14.14
N GLU A 219 9.26 -10.00 13.16
CA GLU A 219 10.61 -9.84 12.62
C GLU A 219 11.21 -8.45 12.81
N CYS A 220 10.41 -7.42 13.14
CA CYS A 220 10.93 -6.07 13.40
C CYS A 220 11.09 -5.80 14.89
N GLU A 221 12.00 -4.90 15.24
CA GLU A 221 12.24 -4.47 16.62
C GLU A 221 11.26 -3.37 17.04
N SER A 222 10.76 -2.60 16.06
CA SER A 222 9.79 -1.56 16.28
C SER A 222 8.49 -2.10 16.90
N SER A 223 7.94 -1.36 17.84
CA SER A 223 6.58 -1.61 18.34
C SER A 223 5.54 -0.67 17.73
N ASP A 224 5.97 0.29 16.90
CA ASP A 224 5.08 1.27 16.26
C ASP A 224 4.83 0.88 14.80
N THR A 225 3.60 0.49 14.47
CA THR A 225 3.18 0.23 13.09
C THR A 225 2.27 1.34 12.61
N VAL A 226 2.67 2.01 11.52
CA VAL A 226 1.86 3.03 10.85
C VAL A 226 1.16 2.41 9.64
N LEU A 227 -0.14 2.23 9.75
CA LEU A 227 -1.02 1.79 8.68
C LEU A 227 -1.29 2.95 7.73
N VAL A 228 -0.89 2.82 6.47
CA VAL A 228 -1.29 3.74 5.38
C VAL A 228 -2.53 3.14 4.71
N GLN A 229 -3.69 3.67 5.07
CA GLN A 229 -4.97 3.14 4.63
C GLN A 229 -5.53 3.94 3.46
N ILE A 230 -5.78 3.27 2.34
CA ILE A 230 -6.32 3.86 1.11
C ILE A 230 -7.72 3.35 0.76
N ASN A 231 -8.12 2.19 1.30
CA ASN A 231 -9.46 1.65 1.10
C ASN A 231 -10.36 2.07 2.28
N PRO A 232 -11.47 2.77 2.04
CA PRO A 232 -12.39 3.14 3.10
C PRO A 232 -12.98 1.90 3.79
N VAL A 233 -12.95 1.89 5.13
CA VAL A 233 -13.65 0.86 5.92
C VAL A 233 -15.13 1.20 6.01
N GLU A 234 -15.45 2.46 6.21
CA GLU A 234 -16.82 2.94 6.36
C GLU A 234 -17.24 3.81 5.18
N ARG A 235 -18.48 3.65 4.77
CA ARG A 235 -19.18 4.54 3.83
C ARG A 235 -20.54 4.91 4.37
N PRO A 236 -20.97 6.17 4.25
CA PRO A 236 -22.29 6.58 4.67
C PRO A 236 -23.36 5.99 3.73
N GLY A 237 -24.46 5.53 4.34
CA GLY A 237 -25.64 5.02 3.63
C GLY A 237 -25.48 3.60 3.08
N THR A 238 -26.58 3.07 2.56
CA THR A 238 -26.63 1.74 1.94
C THR A 238 -26.52 1.90 0.42
N PRO A 239 -25.60 1.17 -0.26
CA PRO A 239 -25.48 1.22 -1.71
C PRO A 239 -26.75 0.66 -2.35
N LYS A 240 -27.30 1.37 -3.35
CA LYS A 240 -28.57 1.00 -4.01
C LYS A 240 -28.40 0.72 -5.51
N THR A 241 -27.35 1.23 -6.15
CA THR A 241 -27.06 0.92 -7.55
C THR A 241 -26.13 -0.28 -7.65
N ALA A 242 -26.21 -1.05 -8.75
CA ALA A 242 -25.32 -2.18 -9.00
C ALA A 242 -23.83 -1.78 -8.87
N ARG A 243 -23.49 -0.60 -9.38
CA ARG A 243 -22.14 -0.03 -9.29
C ARG A 243 -21.72 0.22 -7.84
N ASP A 244 -22.55 0.87 -7.04
CA ASP A 244 -22.21 1.17 -5.64
C ASP A 244 -22.12 -0.10 -4.81
N ILE A 245 -22.95 -1.10 -5.12
CA ILE A 245 -22.89 -2.43 -4.50
C ILE A 245 -21.57 -3.11 -4.82
N LEU A 246 -21.15 -3.15 -6.10
CA LEU A 246 -19.86 -3.74 -6.51
C LEU A 246 -18.68 -2.99 -5.90
N ASN A 247 -18.70 -1.66 -5.87
CA ASN A 247 -17.69 -0.85 -5.21
C ASN A 247 -17.57 -1.23 -3.74
N ARG A 248 -18.71 -1.37 -3.04
CA ARG A 248 -18.72 -1.72 -1.62
C ARG A 248 -18.26 -3.15 -1.37
N LEU A 249 -18.65 -4.10 -2.20
CA LEU A 249 -18.19 -5.49 -2.10
C LEU A 249 -16.66 -5.58 -2.21
N ASN A 250 -16.06 -4.88 -3.18
CA ASN A 250 -14.60 -4.83 -3.29
C ASN A 250 -13.93 -4.23 -2.05
N GLU A 251 -14.45 -3.12 -1.51
CA GLU A 251 -13.89 -2.50 -0.31
C GLU A 251 -13.99 -3.42 0.92
N VAL A 252 -15.14 -4.07 1.10
CA VAL A 252 -15.35 -5.02 2.21
C VAL A 252 -14.40 -6.20 2.06
N ALA A 253 -14.29 -6.80 0.87
CA ALA A 253 -13.40 -7.92 0.62
C ALA A 253 -11.93 -7.57 0.91
N PHE A 254 -11.44 -6.45 0.38
CA PHE A 254 -10.04 -6.02 0.55
C PHE A 254 -9.70 -5.50 1.94
N ASN A 255 -10.68 -5.10 2.75
CA ASN A 255 -10.47 -4.72 4.14
C ASN A 255 -10.66 -5.89 5.12
N ALA A 256 -11.35 -6.96 4.73
CA ALA A 256 -11.77 -8.02 5.66
C ALA A 256 -10.61 -8.68 6.40
N THR A 257 -9.50 -8.94 5.71
CA THR A 257 -8.30 -9.55 6.30
C THR A 257 -7.60 -8.61 7.28
N LEU A 258 -7.43 -7.35 6.91
CA LEU A 258 -6.87 -6.32 7.80
C LEU A 258 -7.71 -6.15 9.06
N MET A 259 -9.05 -6.10 8.92
CA MET A 259 -9.97 -5.98 10.07
C MET A 259 -9.83 -7.16 11.03
N LYS A 260 -9.65 -8.38 10.51
CA LYS A 260 -9.39 -9.57 11.32
C LYS A 260 -8.05 -9.49 12.06
N GLU A 261 -6.98 -9.05 11.40
CA GLU A 261 -5.68 -8.87 12.06
C GLU A 261 -5.74 -7.80 13.16
N LEU A 262 -6.35 -6.64 12.89
CA LEU A 262 -6.51 -5.59 13.90
C LEU A 262 -7.32 -6.07 15.11
N ARG A 263 -8.39 -6.83 14.88
CA ARG A 263 -9.18 -7.44 15.95
C ARG A 263 -8.36 -8.46 16.75
N MET A 264 -7.57 -9.29 16.08
CA MET A 264 -6.67 -10.23 16.75
C MET A 264 -5.66 -9.50 17.65
N ILE A 265 -5.04 -8.43 17.15
CA ILE A 265 -4.11 -7.60 17.92
C ILE A 265 -4.82 -6.99 19.15
N ALA A 266 -6.03 -6.46 18.97
CA ALA A 266 -6.82 -5.91 20.06
C ALA A 266 -7.12 -6.96 21.16
N LEU A 267 -7.51 -8.17 20.76
CA LEU A 267 -7.75 -9.29 21.69
C LEU A 267 -6.47 -9.72 22.42
N LEU A 268 -5.36 -9.86 21.70
CA LEU A 268 -4.08 -10.26 22.31
C LEU A 268 -3.59 -9.22 23.33
N ARG A 269 -3.75 -7.93 23.04
CA ARG A 269 -3.42 -6.85 24.00
C ARG A 269 -4.20 -6.93 25.30
N LYS A 270 -5.45 -7.40 25.29
CA LYS A 270 -6.29 -7.56 26.51
C LYS A 270 -6.00 -8.83 27.28
N THR A 271 -5.59 -9.90 26.60
CA THR A 271 -5.50 -11.24 27.20
C THR A 271 -4.10 -11.60 27.68
N ILE A 272 -3.06 -10.93 27.18
CA ILE A 272 -1.68 -11.26 27.49
C ILE A 272 -1.21 -10.41 28.69
N ASN A 273 -0.93 -11.07 29.81
CA ASN A 273 -0.14 -10.50 30.89
C ASN A 273 1.34 -10.43 30.47
N ALA A 274 1.99 -9.29 30.76
CA ALA A 274 3.25 -8.81 30.19
C ALA A 274 4.54 -9.64 30.46
N ASP A 275 4.48 -10.91 30.82
CA ASP A 275 5.64 -11.66 31.36
C ASP A 275 6.18 -12.78 30.43
N SER A 276 5.83 -12.87 29.15
CA SER A 276 6.27 -14.01 28.34
C SER A 276 6.61 -13.70 26.88
N GLY A 277 7.86 -13.39 26.60
CA GLY A 277 8.54 -13.59 25.33
C GLY A 277 7.87 -12.99 24.07
N GLU A 278 7.64 -13.79 23.04
CA GLU A 278 7.04 -13.38 21.76
C GLU A 278 5.62 -12.81 21.92
N ARG A 279 4.87 -13.29 22.91
CA ARG A 279 3.53 -12.78 23.24
C ARG A 279 3.56 -11.32 23.72
N ASP A 280 4.63 -10.91 24.39
CA ASP A 280 4.85 -9.55 24.88
C ASP A 280 4.93 -8.53 23.71
N ARG A 281 5.46 -8.91 22.56
CA ARG A 281 5.55 -8.05 21.35
C ARG A 281 4.16 -7.69 20.83
N TRP A 282 3.24 -8.65 20.75
CA TRP A 282 1.85 -8.41 20.34
C TRP A 282 1.12 -7.46 21.30
N ALA A 283 1.31 -7.65 22.62
CA ALA A 283 0.72 -6.82 23.64
C ALA A 283 1.24 -5.37 23.61
N LYS A 284 2.51 -5.18 23.25
CA LYS A 284 3.17 -3.87 23.20
C LYS A 284 2.99 -3.12 21.89
N MET A 285 2.37 -3.73 20.88
CA MET A 285 2.15 -3.06 19.59
C MET A 285 1.37 -1.77 19.75
N ARG A 286 1.85 -0.75 19.08
CA ARG A 286 1.19 0.54 18.92
C ARG A 286 0.83 0.73 17.46
N ILE A 287 -0.46 0.86 17.21
CA ILE A 287 -0.97 1.07 15.86
C ILE A 287 -1.31 2.54 15.68
N HIS A 288 -0.85 3.06 14.56
CA HIS A 288 -1.16 4.40 14.07
C HIS A 288 -1.79 4.29 12.69
N ARG A 289 -2.57 5.28 12.28
CA ARG A 289 -3.22 5.27 10.97
C ARG A 289 -3.07 6.61 10.26
N ILE A 290 -2.65 6.56 9.00
CA ILE A 290 -2.69 7.68 8.07
C ILE A 290 -3.72 7.36 6.99
N THR A 291 -4.74 8.20 6.87
CA THR A 291 -5.83 8.05 5.88
C THR A 291 -6.39 9.42 5.53
N SER A 292 -7.19 9.50 4.45
CA SER A 292 -7.87 10.72 4.03
C SER A 292 -9.35 10.48 3.77
N ALA A 293 -10.19 11.39 4.27
CA ALA A 293 -11.62 11.41 3.96
C ALA A 293 -11.89 11.60 2.44
N LYS A 294 -10.93 12.11 1.66
CA LYS A 294 -11.08 12.20 0.20
C LYS A 294 -11.13 10.83 -0.46
N MET A 295 -10.47 9.80 0.13
CA MET A 295 -10.50 8.43 -0.42
C MET A 295 -11.93 7.87 -0.47
N VAL A 296 -12.79 8.27 0.46
CA VAL A 296 -14.22 7.87 0.48
C VAL A 296 -14.97 8.35 -0.77
N LYS A 297 -14.53 9.46 -1.37
CA LYS A 297 -15.17 10.04 -2.57
C LYS A 297 -14.74 9.38 -3.88
N LEU A 298 -13.74 8.51 -3.83
CA LEU A 298 -13.19 7.81 -4.99
C LEU A 298 -13.91 6.46 -5.18
N GLY A 299 -14.28 6.16 -6.43
CA GLY A 299 -14.87 4.88 -6.80
C GLY A 299 -13.83 3.82 -7.14
N TYR A 300 -14.27 2.57 -7.28
CA TYR A 300 -13.38 1.44 -7.64
C TYR A 300 -12.67 1.67 -8.97
N SER A 301 -13.38 2.14 -9.99
CA SER A 301 -12.83 2.36 -11.34
C SER A 301 -11.67 3.37 -11.37
N SER A 302 -11.64 4.33 -10.42
CA SER A 302 -10.52 5.27 -10.31
C SER A 302 -9.20 4.61 -9.85
N LYS A 303 -9.23 3.38 -9.32
CA LYS A 303 -8.02 2.59 -9.03
C LYS A 303 -7.24 2.20 -10.29
N LEU A 304 -7.90 2.23 -11.46
CA LEU A 304 -7.28 1.96 -12.75
C LEU A 304 -6.89 3.26 -13.50
N ASN A 305 -7.23 4.42 -12.96
CA ASN A 305 -6.88 5.71 -13.55
C ASN A 305 -5.46 6.12 -13.17
N ALA A 306 -4.53 6.02 -14.11
CA ALA A 306 -3.14 6.43 -13.92
C ALA A 306 -2.79 7.77 -14.59
N GLU A 307 -3.78 8.64 -14.85
CA GLU A 307 -3.51 10.00 -15.33
C GLU A 307 -2.62 10.77 -14.36
N TRP A 308 -1.57 11.41 -14.89
CA TRP A 308 -0.59 12.12 -14.06
C TRP A 308 -1.22 13.16 -13.13
N ALA A 309 -2.20 13.90 -13.62
CA ALA A 309 -2.91 14.90 -12.81
C ALA A 309 -3.61 14.26 -11.61
N PHE A 310 -4.22 13.06 -11.78
CA PHE A 310 -4.83 12.31 -10.70
C PHE A 310 -3.81 11.76 -9.71
N LEU A 311 -2.75 11.14 -10.20
CA LEU A 311 -1.66 10.64 -9.35
C LEU A 311 -1.02 11.76 -8.53
N ARG A 312 -0.79 12.93 -9.14
CA ARG A 312 -0.27 14.13 -8.45
C ARG A 312 -1.24 14.69 -7.42
N MET A 313 -2.54 14.62 -7.66
CA MET A 313 -3.56 15.01 -6.68
C MET A 313 -3.51 14.09 -5.46
N LEU A 314 -3.42 12.77 -5.67
CA LEU A 314 -3.28 11.78 -4.61
C LEU A 314 -1.97 11.95 -3.83
N PHE A 315 -0.85 12.15 -4.53
CA PHE A 315 0.45 12.46 -3.92
C PHE A 315 0.38 13.67 -2.97
N LYS A 316 -0.18 14.78 -3.44
CA LYS A 316 -0.33 15.99 -2.61
C LYS A 316 -1.21 15.73 -1.38
N GLU A 317 -2.27 14.94 -1.54
CA GLU A 317 -3.13 14.57 -0.42
C GLU A 317 -2.39 13.67 0.58
N GLY A 318 -1.59 12.70 0.09
CA GLY A 318 -0.76 11.83 0.93
C GLY A 318 0.24 12.64 1.76
N ARG A 319 0.96 13.56 1.15
CA ARG A 319 1.88 14.46 1.87
C ARG A 319 1.15 15.27 2.94
N LYS A 320 0.00 15.86 2.59
CA LYS A 320 -0.80 16.67 3.53
C LYS A 320 -1.24 15.86 4.75
N THR A 321 -1.71 14.62 4.55
CA THR A 321 -2.16 13.78 5.66
C THR A 321 -1.00 13.29 6.51
N ALA A 322 0.16 13.01 5.92
CA ALA A 322 1.37 12.68 6.67
C ALA A 322 1.88 13.86 7.50
N ASP A 323 1.85 15.10 6.96
CA ASP A 323 2.14 16.32 7.72
C ASP A 323 1.20 16.48 8.93
N SER A 324 -0.10 16.32 8.71
CA SER A 324 -1.10 16.39 9.78
C SER A 324 -0.87 15.32 10.84
N PHE A 325 -0.54 14.09 10.43
CA PHE A 325 -0.21 12.99 11.34
C PHE A 325 1.03 13.31 12.17
N LEU A 326 2.11 13.75 11.56
CA LEU A 326 3.35 14.10 12.27
C LEU A 326 3.15 15.27 13.24
N ALA A 327 2.36 16.26 12.87
CA ALA A 327 2.04 17.41 13.73
C ALA A 327 1.20 17.02 14.96
N SER A 328 0.16 16.19 14.76
CA SER A 328 -0.78 15.82 15.82
C SER A 328 -0.35 14.58 16.62
N HIS A 329 0.25 13.60 15.97
CA HIS A 329 0.54 12.27 16.52
C HIS A 329 2.02 11.91 16.56
N GLY A 330 2.92 12.70 15.97
CA GLY A 330 4.36 12.40 15.96
C GLY A 330 4.97 12.26 17.36
N LYS A 331 4.40 12.93 18.37
CA LYS A 331 4.84 12.80 19.78
C LYS A 331 4.34 11.53 20.48
N ALA A 332 3.35 10.83 19.90
CA ALA A 332 2.81 9.57 20.41
C ALA A 332 3.68 8.36 20.00
N LEU A 333 4.47 8.49 18.92
CA LEU A 333 5.39 7.45 18.48
C LEU A 333 6.32 7.06 19.64
N ASN A 334 6.55 5.77 19.80
CA ASN A 334 7.25 5.12 20.91
C ASN A 334 6.59 5.30 22.30
N LYS A 335 5.31 5.74 22.37
CA LYS A 335 4.62 5.94 23.65
C LYS A 335 3.29 5.23 23.72
N TYR A 336 2.36 5.51 22.81
CA TYR A 336 0.99 4.94 22.83
C TYR A 336 0.38 4.92 21.42
N SER A 337 -0.59 4.02 21.20
CA SER A 337 -1.35 3.94 19.95
C SER A 337 -2.19 5.21 19.74
N THR A 338 -2.24 5.69 18.49
CA THR A 338 -3.16 6.78 18.11
C THR A 338 -4.37 6.27 17.34
N PHE A 339 -4.41 4.98 17.03
CA PHE A 339 -5.54 4.30 16.44
C PHE A 339 -6.26 3.49 17.51
N ASP A 340 -7.58 3.71 17.64
CA ASP A 340 -8.42 3.00 18.60
C ASP A 340 -8.66 1.55 18.13
N LEU A 341 -7.89 0.63 18.72
CA LEU A 341 -8.06 -0.80 18.47
C LEU A 341 -9.24 -1.39 19.25
N ASP A 342 -9.65 -0.78 20.36
CA ASP A 342 -10.72 -1.30 21.19
C ASP A 342 -12.08 -1.20 20.49
N SER A 343 -12.22 -0.30 19.52
CA SER A 343 -13.40 -0.21 18.65
C SER A 343 -13.65 -1.45 17.78
N PHE A 344 -12.69 -2.40 17.73
CA PHE A 344 -12.81 -3.67 16.99
C PHE A 344 -13.28 -4.85 17.86
N LEU A 345 -13.42 -4.65 19.15
CA LEU A 345 -13.85 -5.66 20.12
C LEU A 345 -15.34 -5.56 20.40
#